data_4a1d7844279ed58bc47458e13e66264c
#
_entry.id   4a1d7844279ed58bc47458e13e66264c
#
_cell.length_a   1.000
_cell.length_b   1.000
_cell.length_c   1.000
_cell.angle_alpha   90.00
_cell.angle_beta   90.00
_cell.angle_gamma   90.00
#
_symmetry.space_group_name_H-M   'P 1'
#
loop_
_entity.id
_entity.type
_entity.pdbx_description
1 polymer ?
#
loop_
_entity_poly.entity_id
_entity_poly.type
_entity_poly.pdbx_seq_one_letter_code
_entity_poly.pdbx_strand_id
1 'polypeptide(L)'
;EYNEKILSWLVDNGYEVGNHTKGHDNFKNIDINKTQEVVGYMYNKLSTIINDKYSKIVALPFGSPYSKEHSNYKYIIDGSYDGVEYHTKAALRVGWEPEVSPFHKDFDETFLKRCRAYDNNGKDFDIEMVLRMNEKSRYISDGDITTITTSKENEELIKNETLEKIIY
;
A
#
# COMPACT_ATOMS: atom_id res chain seq x y z
N GLU A 1 -2.41 -27.23 4.55
CA GLU A 1 -2.66 -27.95 3.27
C GLU A 1 -3.76 -27.28 2.41
N TYR A 2 -4.99 -27.07 2.93
CA TYR A 2 -6.07 -26.45 2.14
C TYR A 2 -5.78 -24.99 1.79
N ASN A 3 -5.38 -24.18 2.77
CA ASN A 3 -5.03 -22.76 2.55
C ASN A 3 -3.81 -22.60 1.62
N GLU A 4 -2.87 -23.49 1.66
CA GLU A 4 -1.70 -23.49 0.77
C GLU A 4 -2.10 -23.71 -0.69
N LYS A 5 -3.02 -24.65 -0.93
CA LYS A 5 -3.59 -24.90 -2.28
C LYS A 5 -4.33 -23.68 -2.81
N ILE A 6 -5.09 -22.98 -1.95
CA ILE A 6 -5.79 -21.73 -2.34
C ILE A 6 -4.79 -20.64 -2.70
N LEU A 7 -3.75 -20.42 -1.90
CA LEU A 7 -2.74 -19.39 -2.18
C LEU A 7 -2.01 -19.68 -3.50
N SER A 8 -1.61 -20.92 -3.73
CA SER A 8 -0.99 -21.31 -5.00
C SER A 8 -1.93 -21.09 -6.17
N TRP A 9 -3.20 -21.50 -6.03
CA TRP A 9 -4.20 -21.28 -7.07
C TRP A 9 -4.40 -19.79 -7.39
N LEU A 10 -4.47 -18.93 -6.36
CA LEU A 10 -4.62 -17.47 -6.54
C LEU A 10 -3.49 -16.91 -7.40
N VAL A 11 -2.23 -17.15 -7.03
CA VAL A 11 -1.10 -16.61 -7.79
C VAL A 11 -0.98 -17.19 -9.20
N ASP A 12 -1.32 -18.47 -9.37
CA ASP A 12 -1.31 -19.14 -10.68
C ASP A 12 -2.42 -18.61 -11.61
N ASN A 13 -3.46 -17.99 -11.04
CA ASN A 13 -4.55 -17.32 -11.78
C ASN A 13 -4.42 -15.80 -11.83
N GLY A 14 -3.23 -15.26 -11.54
CA GLY A 14 -2.93 -13.83 -11.73
C GLY A 14 -3.38 -12.91 -10.59
N TYR A 15 -3.78 -13.47 -9.44
CA TYR A 15 -4.06 -12.66 -8.25
C TYR A 15 -2.77 -12.31 -7.51
N GLU A 16 -2.70 -11.10 -7.00
CA GLU A 16 -1.64 -10.69 -6.09
C GLU A 16 -1.97 -11.07 -4.65
N VAL A 17 -1.01 -11.67 -3.97
CA VAL A 17 -1.11 -12.05 -2.55
C VAL A 17 -0.13 -11.23 -1.75
N GLY A 18 -0.63 -10.46 -0.81
CA GLY A 18 0.17 -9.61 0.08
C GLY A 18 0.10 -10.04 1.54
N ASN A 19 0.81 -9.30 2.39
CA ASN A 19 0.93 -9.55 3.81
C ASN A 19 -0.12 -8.76 4.62
N HIS A 20 -0.81 -9.41 5.56
CA HIS A 20 -1.72 -8.75 6.51
C HIS A 20 -1.40 -9.13 7.97
N THR A 21 -0.15 -9.49 8.24
CA THR A 21 0.40 -9.97 9.50
C THR A 21 -0.13 -11.34 9.95
N LYS A 22 0.55 -11.94 10.94
CA LYS A 22 0.20 -13.24 11.51
C LYS A 22 -1.08 -13.22 12.35
N GLY A 23 -1.25 -12.19 13.18
CA GLY A 23 -2.26 -12.15 14.23
C GLY A 23 -3.25 -11.00 14.14
N HIS A 24 -3.18 -10.18 13.08
CA HIS A 24 -3.97 -8.95 12.97
C HIS A 24 -3.76 -8.02 14.17
N ASP A 25 -2.54 -7.95 14.69
CA ASP A 25 -2.19 -7.12 15.84
C ASP A 25 -2.19 -5.62 15.48
N ASN A 26 -2.63 -4.80 16.44
CA ASN A 26 -2.51 -3.36 16.29
C ASN A 26 -1.07 -2.92 16.61
N PHE A 27 -0.35 -2.42 15.62
CA PHE A 27 1.05 -2.02 15.76
C PHE A 27 1.31 -0.94 16.81
N LYS A 28 0.30 -0.19 17.23
CA LYS A 28 0.45 0.76 18.35
C LYS A 28 0.54 0.07 19.72
N ASN A 29 0.06 -1.15 19.82
CA ASN A 29 -0.08 -1.88 21.09
C ASN A 29 0.93 -2.99 21.29
N ILE A 30 1.83 -3.19 20.34
CA ILE A 30 2.88 -4.22 20.38
C ILE A 30 4.26 -3.57 20.34
N ASP A 31 5.26 -4.27 20.82
CA ASP A 31 6.65 -3.81 20.77
C ASP A 31 7.31 -4.08 19.40
N ILE A 32 8.56 -3.62 19.28
CA ILE A 32 9.36 -3.77 18.08
C ILE A 32 9.61 -5.24 17.72
N ASN A 33 9.90 -6.08 18.70
CA ASN A 33 10.18 -7.50 18.45
C ASN A 33 8.93 -8.21 17.94
N LYS A 34 7.79 -7.93 18.57
CA LYS A 34 6.50 -8.45 18.12
C LYS A 34 6.12 -7.92 16.75
N THR A 35 6.42 -6.67 16.43
CA THR A 35 6.21 -6.09 15.09
C THR A 35 6.97 -6.90 14.05
N GLN A 36 8.26 -7.14 14.25
CA GLN A 36 9.07 -7.93 13.34
C GLN A 36 8.59 -9.39 13.24
N GLU A 37 8.19 -9.99 14.37
CA GLU A 37 7.61 -11.34 14.37
C GLU A 37 6.37 -11.42 13.46
N VAL A 38 5.37 -10.54 13.65
CA VAL A 38 4.09 -10.69 12.95
C VAL A 38 4.18 -10.37 11.47
N VAL A 39 5.08 -9.46 11.08
CA VAL A 39 5.36 -9.13 9.67
C VAL A 39 6.23 -10.20 9.02
N GLY A 40 7.37 -10.50 9.61
CA GLY A 40 8.36 -11.43 9.06
C GLY A 40 7.86 -12.87 9.00
N TYR A 41 7.11 -13.32 10.02
CA TYR A 41 6.46 -14.63 9.98
C TYR A 41 5.61 -14.82 8.72
N MET A 42 4.80 -13.80 8.37
CA MET A 42 3.95 -13.92 7.18
C MET A 42 4.74 -13.92 5.88
N TYR A 43 5.80 -13.11 5.78
CA TYR A 43 6.69 -13.17 4.62
C TYR A 43 7.37 -14.53 4.48
N ASN A 44 7.91 -15.10 5.58
CA ASN A 44 8.49 -16.43 5.56
C ASN A 44 7.45 -17.51 5.18
N LYS A 45 6.22 -17.38 5.69
CA LYS A 45 5.15 -18.32 5.37
C LYS A 45 4.72 -18.24 3.91
N LEU A 46 4.57 -17.04 3.35
CA LEU A 46 4.26 -16.82 1.94
C LEU A 46 5.39 -17.37 1.05
N SER A 47 6.63 -17.06 1.37
CA SER A 47 7.79 -17.61 0.65
C SER A 47 7.82 -19.13 0.64
N THR A 48 7.49 -19.77 1.76
CA THR A 48 7.44 -21.25 1.85
C THR A 48 6.33 -21.85 0.95
N ILE A 49 5.18 -21.15 0.80
CA ILE A 49 4.02 -21.70 0.09
C ILE A 49 4.04 -21.39 -1.39
N ILE A 50 4.36 -20.15 -1.75
CA ILE A 50 4.24 -19.62 -3.13
C ILE A 50 5.56 -19.05 -3.66
N ASN A 51 6.67 -19.34 -2.99
CA ASN A 51 8.01 -18.82 -3.30
C ASN A 51 7.98 -17.27 -3.39
N ASP A 52 8.61 -16.69 -4.39
CA ASP A 52 8.64 -15.23 -4.60
C ASP A 52 7.43 -14.67 -5.36
N LYS A 53 6.36 -15.46 -5.53
CA LYS A 53 5.14 -15.04 -6.22
C LYS A 53 4.18 -14.20 -5.35
N TYR A 54 4.65 -13.60 -4.27
CA TYR A 54 3.85 -12.70 -3.42
C TYR A 54 4.30 -11.25 -3.58
N SER A 55 3.36 -10.33 -3.42
CA SER A 55 3.68 -8.91 -3.38
C SER A 55 4.32 -8.54 -2.04
N LYS A 56 5.38 -7.73 -2.09
CA LYS A 56 6.01 -7.16 -0.89
C LYS A 56 5.21 -5.98 -0.36
N ILE A 57 3.92 -6.18 -0.16
CA ILE A 57 2.95 -5.18 0.30
C ILE A 57 2.37 -5.64 1.63
N VAL A 58 2.30 -4.72 2.60
CA VAL A 58 1.64 -4.95 3.88
C VAL A 58 0.38 -4.09 3.98
N ALA A 59 -0.78 -4.72 4.13
CA ALA A 59 -1.97 -4.03 4.57
C ALA A 59 -1.95 -3.95 6.10
N LEU A 60 -1.94 -2.73 6.66
CA LEU A 60 -1.79 -2.51 8.09
C LEU A 60 -3.09 -2.86 8.83
N PRO A 61 -3.07 -3.81 9.79
CA PRO A 61 -4.21 -4.06 10.68
C PRO A 61 -4.65 -2.77 11.37
N PHE A 62 -5.95 -2.52 11.42
CA PHE A 62 -6.54 -1.28 11.95
C PHE A 62 -6.04 0.01 11.28
N GLY A 63 -5.24 -0.09 10.21
CA GLY A 63 -4.54 1.05 9.61
C GLY A 63 -3.41 1.63 10.47
N SER A 64 -3.04 0.94 11.52
CA SER A 64 -2.02 1.35 12.50
C SER A 64 -0.60 0.93 12.05
N PRO A 65 0.44 1.71 12.41
CA PRO A 65 0.38 3.00 13.06
C PRO A 65 -0.10 4.10 12.12
N TYR A 66 -0.68 5.16 12.67
CA TYR A 66 -1.23 6.26 11.86
C TYR A 66 -0.18 7.33 11.50
N SER A 67 1.07 7.14 11.91
CA SER A 67 2.20 8.02 11.62
C SER A 67 3.46 7.21 11.33
N LYS A 68 4.26 7.67 10.40
CA LYS A 68 5.60 7.12 10.09
C LYS A 68 6.60 7.35 11.22
N GLU A 69 6.34 8.30 12.09
CA GLU A 69 7.19 8.62 13.25
C GLU A 69 7.04 7.61 14.39
N HIS A 70 6.04 6.74 14.33
CA HIS A 70 5.87 5.69 15.32
C HIS A 70 7.06 4.71 15.29
N SER A 71 7.59 4.37 16.46
CA SER A 71 8.79 3.54 16.60
C SER A 71 8.74 2.20 15.85
N ASN A 72 7.55 1.61 15.71
CA ASN A 72 7.35 0.35 15.01
C ASN A 72 7.34 0.49 13.48
N TYR A 73 7.09 1.71 12.96
CA TYR A 73 6.86 1.89 11.53
C TYR A 73 8.04 1.40 10.68
N LYS A 74 9.28 1.79 11.05
CA LYS A 74 10.48 1.37 10.32
C LYS A 74 10.64 -0.16 10.25
N TYR A 75 10.17 -0.87 11.28
CA TYR A 75 10.22 -2.32 11.35
C TYR A 75 9.06 -3.03 10.64
N ILE A 76 8.04 -2.29 10.21
CA ILE A 76 7.05 -2.78 9.24
C ILE A 76 7.66 -2.77 7.84
N ILE A 77 8.51 -1.78 7.56
CA ILE A 77 9.16 -1.63 6.25
C ILE A 77 10.39 -2.52 6.15
N ASP A 78 11.32 -2.40 7.10
CA ASP A 78 12.57 -3.16 7.12
C ASP A 78 12.75 -3.86 8.47
N GLY A 79 12.92 -5.17 8.44
CA GLY A 79 13.12 -5.93 9.65
C GLY A 79 13.66 -7.32 9.40
N SER A 80 13.73 -8.11 10.47
CA SER A 80 14.16 -9.51 10.39
C SER A 80 13.32 -10.38 11.30
N TYR A 81 13.10 -11.61 10.89
CA TYR A 81 12.44 -12.63 11.70
C TYR A 81 13.06 -13.99 11.43
N ASP A 82 13.40 -14.71 12.48
CA ASP A 82 14.00 -16.05 12.41
C ASP A 82 15.27 -16.10 11.52
N GLY A 83 16.11 -15.05 11.62
CA GLY A 83 17.34 -14.91 10.84
C GLY A 83 17.15 -14.51 9.37
N VAL A 84 15.91 -14.26 8.93
CA VAL A 84 15.59 -13.83 7.56
C VAL A 84 15.19 -12.36 7.56
N GLU A 85 15.88 -11.56 6.75
CA GLU A 85 15.55 -10.15 6.53
C GLU A 85 14.35 -10.04 5.58
N TYR A 86 13.52 -9.04 5.80
CA TYR A 86 12.44 -8.68 4.89
C TYR A 86 12.43 -7.18 4.59
N HIS A 87 11.93 -6.85 3.40
CA HIS A 87 11.69 -5.49 2.96
C HIS A 87 10.27 -5.38 2.39
N THR A 88 9.48 -4.46 2.93
CA THR A 88 8.14 -4.10 2.46
C THR A 88 8.24 -2.95 1.45
N LYS A 89 7.79 -3.15 0.22
CA LYS A 89 7.79 -2.12 -0.82
C LYS A 89 6.68 -1.09 -0.64
N ALA A 90 5.51 -1.55 -0.18
CA ALA A 90 4.38 -0.65 0.04
C ALA A 90 3.58 -1.04 1.29
N ALA A 91 3.13 -0.04 2.03
CA ALA A 91 2.29 -0.23 3.20
C ALA A 91 0.96 0.52 3.03
N LEU A 92 -0.14 -0.22 3.19
CA LEU A 92 -1.49 0.28 3.00
C LEU A 92 -2.15 0.53 4.35
N ARG A 93 -2.30 1.79 4.74
CA ARG A 93 -3.04 2.19 5.94
C ARG A 93 -4.52 2.41 5.64
N VAL A 94 -5.37 2.42 6.65
CA VAL A 94 -6.76 2.86 6.48
C VAL A 94 -6.78 4.37 6.22
N GLY A 95 -7.51 4.79 5.20
CA GLY A 95 -7.80 6.17 4.87
C GLY A 95 -9.27 6.33 4.51
N TRP A 96 -9.73 7.55 4.45
CA TRP A 96 -11.08 7.93 4.03
C TRP A 96 -11.08 8.87 2.82
N GLU A 97 -9.93 9.20 2.36
CA GLU A 97 -9.70 9.98 1.14
C GLU A 97 -8.77 9.21 0.21
N PRO A 98 -8.86 9.43 -1.09
CA PRO A 98 -7.95 8.85 -2.05
C PRO A 98 -6.51 9.27 -1.79
N GLU A 99 -5.58 8.45 -2.27
CA GLU A 99 -4.19 8.82 -2.34
C GLU A 99 -3.96 9.85 -3.46
N VAL A 100 -2.91 10.65 -3.33
CA VAL A 100 -2.44 11.51 -4.40
C VAL A 100 -1.94 10.68 -5.59
N SER A 101 -1.83 11.30 -6.76
CA SER A 101 -1.27 10.64 -7.94
C SER A 101 0.13 10.07 -7.63
N PRO A 102 0.50 8.91 -8.18
CA PRO A 102 1.87 8.39 -8.10
C PRO A 102 2.96 9.35 -8.58
N PHE A 103 2.59 10.32 -9.41
CA PHE A 103 3.49 11.37 -9.90
C PHE A 103 3.57 12.60 -8.99
N HIS A 104 2.72 12.68 -7.98
CA HIS A 104 2.73 13.79 -7.03
C HIS A 104 3.96 13.71 -6.11
N LYS A 105 4.58 14.84 -5.81
CA LYS A 105 5.78 14.92 -4.95
C LYS A 105 5.60 14.32 -3.56
N ASP A 106 4.37 14.35 -3.03
CA ASP A 106 4.03 13.81 -1.70
C ASP A 106 3.59 12.34 -1.75
N PHE A 107 3.64 11.70 -2.91
CA PHE A 107 3.32 10.28 -3.02
C PHE A 107 4.39 9.43 -2.33
N ASP A 108 3.95 8.63 -1.37
CA ASP A 108 4.81 7.77 -0.57
C ASP A 108 4.23 6.34 -0.54
N GLU A 109 4.82 5.47 -1.33
CA GLU A 109 4.38 4.06 -1.45
C GLU A 109 4.45 3.31 -0.14
N THR A 110 5.33 3.72 0.77
CA THR A 110 5.47 3.07 2.06
C THR A 110 4.38 3.44 3.06
N PHE A 111 3.50 4.42 2.74
CA PHE A 111 2.45 4.87 3.66
C PHE A 111 1.14 5.25 2.96
N LEU A 112 0.70 4.43 2.00
CA LEU A 112 -0.46 4.69 1.14
C LEU A 112 -1.77 4.66 1.91
N LYS A 113 -2.64 5.62 1.59
CA LYS A 113 -4.04 5.62 2.01
C LYS A 113 -4.81 4.61 1.16
N ARG A 114 -5.65 3.79 1.77
CA ARG A 114 -6.60 2.94 1.06
C ARG A 114 -8.03 3.33 1.38
N CYS A 115 -8.83 3.54 0.36
CA CYS A 115 -10.27 3.66 0.51
C CYS A 115 -10.90 2.28 0.57
N ARG A 116 -11.91 2.11 1.40
CA ARG A 116 -12.69 0.87 1.41
C ARG A 116 -13.69 0.91 0.27
N ALA A 117 -13.87 -0.21 -0.43
CA ALA A 117 -15.01 -0.44 -1.29
C ALA A 117 -16.24 -0.75 -0.40
N TYR A 118 -16.79 0.28 0.21
CA TYR A 118 -17.84 0.20 1.21
C TYR A 118 -19.05 1.01 0.75
N ASP A 119 -20.22 0.41 0.80
CA ASP A 119 -21.49 1.10 0.55
C ASP A 119 -22.07 1.60 1.89
N ASN A 120 -22.26 2.88 1.98
CA ASN A 120 -22.89 3.56 3.13
C ASN A 120 -23.97 4.54 2.69
N ASN A 121 -24.65 4.26 1.57
CA ASN A 121 -25.72 5.08 1.00
C ASN A 121 -25.27 6.54 0.74
N GLY A 122 -24.07 6.73 0.20
CA GLY A 122 -23.51 8.04 -0.15
C GLY A 122 -23.06 8.89 1.05
N LYS A 123 -22.94 8.29 2.25
CA LYS A 123 -22.41 8.94 3.45
C LYS A 123 -20.89 8.75 3.58
N ASP A 124 -20.32 9.25 4.67
CA ASP A 124 -18.88 9.18 4.95
C ASP A 124 -18.30 7.77 4.76
N PHE A 125 -17.13 7.71 4.14
CA PHE A 125 -16.40 6.49 3.80
C PHE A 125 -17.03 5.61 2.71
N ASP A 126 -18.09 6.09 2.08
CA ASP A 126 -18.71 5.42 0.94
C ASP A 126 -17.83 5.54 -0.31
N ILE A 127 -17.74 4.45 -1.09
CA ILE A 127 -16.93 4.44 -2.31
C ILE A 127 -17.45 5.45 -3.35
N GLU A 128 -18.76 5.64 -3.45
CA GLU A 128 -19.34 6.62 -4.36
C GLU A 128 -18.99 8.05 -3.95
N MET A 129 -19.01 8.35 -2.64
CA MET A 129 -18.59 9.66 -2.13
C MET A 129 -17.13 9.93 -2.50
N VAL A 130 -16.24 8.94 -2.29
CA VAL A 130 -14.82 9.05 -2.64
C VAL A 130 -14.62 9.29 -4.13
N LEU A 131 -15.34 8.57 -4.98
CA LEU A 131 -15.28 8.76 -6.44
C LEU A 131 -15.74 10.15 -6.87
N ARG A 132 -16.80 10.67 -6.25
CA ARG A 132 -17.33 12.02 -6.54
C ARG A 132 -16.38 13.14 -6.07
N MET A 133 -15.72 12.97 -4.92
CA MET A 133 -14.75 13.94 -4.40
C MET A 133 -13.63 14.23 -5.40
N ASN A 134 -13.25 13.25 -6.20
CA ASN A 134 -12.10 13.33 -7.11
C ASN A 134 -12.47 13.54 -8.57
N GLU A 135 -13.74 13.71 -8.90
CA GLU A 135 -14.17 13.85 -10.29
C GLU A 135 -13.45 15.00 -11.04
N LYS A 136 -13.15 16.09 -10.33
CA LYS A 136 -12.49 17.26 -10.90
C LYS A 136 -10.96 17.29 -10.71
N SER A 137 -10.44 16.53 -9.78
CA SER A 137 -9.02 16.59 -9.37
C SER A 137 -8.24 15.31 -9.66
N ARG A 138 -8.90 14.28 -10.23
CA ARG A 138 -8.22 13.04 -10.57
C ARG A 138 -7.24 13.25 -11.72
N TYR A 139 -6.10 12.60 -11.61
CA TYR A 139 -5.16 12.51 -12.71
C TYR A 139 -5.79 11.78 -13.90
N ILE A 140 -5.64 12.35 -15.09
CA ILE A 140 -6.01 11.72 -16.35
C ILE A 140 -4.75 11.56 -17.18
N SER A 141 -4.40 10.32 -17.49
CA SER A 141 -3.22 10.02 -18.31
C SER A 141 -3.40 10.54 -19.75
N ASP A 142 -2.34 11.07 -20.32
CA ASP A 142 -2.25 11.39 -21.75
C ASP A 142 -2.08 10.14 -22.62
N GLY A 143 -1.88 8.98 -22.01
CA GLY A 143 -1.71 7.70 -22.69
C GLY A 143 -0.26 7.37 -23.06
N ASP A 144 0.68 8.26 -22.83
CA ASP A 144 2.11 8.02 -23.03
C ASP A 144 2.79 7.70 -21.71
N ILE A 145 3.50 6.56 -21.64
CA ILE A 145 4.19 6.11 -20.42
C ILE A 145 5.47 6.89 -20.12
N THR A 146 5.94 7.71 -21.05
CA THR A 146 7.16 8.52 -20.94
C THR A 146 6.90 9.96 -20.56
N THR A 147 5.65 10.41 -20.61
CA THR A 147 5.24 11.78 -20.38
C THR A 147 4.25 11.91 -19.21
N ILE A 148 4.19 13.08 -18.63
CA ILE A 148 3.15 13.50 -17.70
C ILE A 148 2.63 14.89 -18.10
N THR A 149 1.34 14.97 -18.36
CA THR A 149 0.68 16.23 -18.72
C THR A 149 0.09 16.88 -17.46
N THR A 150 0.41 18.15 -17.24
CA THR A 150 -0.07 18.92 -16.09
C THR A 150 -0.30 20.38 -16.47
N SER A 151 -1.18 21.07 -15.72
CA SER A 151 -1.30 22.52 -15.84
C SER A 151 -0.11 23.22 -15.20
N LYS A 152 0.18 24.45 -15.66
CA LYS A 152 1.24 25.28 -15.11
C LYS A 152 1.11 25.49 -13.61
N GLU A 153 -0.10 25.58 -13.09
CA GLU A 153 -0.39 25.75 -11.66
C GLU A 153 0.03 24.54 -10.81
N ASN A 154 0.01 23.35 -11.40
CA ASN A 154 0.31 22.10 -10.74
C ASN A 154 1.72 21.57 -11.03
N GLU A 155 2.52 22.29 -11.81
CA GLU A 155 3.87 21.85 -12.19
C GLU A 155 4.75 21.56 -10.97
N GLU A 156 4.68 22.39 -9.94
CA GLU A 156 5.46 22.23 -8.70
C GLU A 156 5.02 21.03 -7.83
N LEU A 157 3.84 20.48 -8.12
CA LEU A 157 3.32 19.30 -7.42
C LEU A 157 3.84 17.99 -8.00
N ILE A 158 4.44 18.02 -9.19
CA ILE A 158 4.93 16.84 -9.88
C ILE A 158 6.36 16.53 -9.44
N LYS A 159 6.62 15.24 -9.15
CA LYS A 159 7.97 14.74 -8.89
C LYS A 159 8.92 15.13 -10.03
N ASN A 160 10.17 15.49 -9.69
CA ASN A 160 11.18 15.87 -10.70
C ASN A 160 11.81 14.67 -11.44
N GLU A 161 11.28 13.47 -11.26
CA GLU A 161 11.90 12.25 -11.72
C GLU A 161 11.43 11.86 -13.12
N THR A 162 12.36 11.58 -13.99
CA THR A 162 12.35 10.67 -15.16
C THR A 162 11.31 10.83 -16.28
N LEU A 163 10.16 11.46 -16.08
CA LEU A 163 9.18 11.65 -17.14
C LEU A 163 9.29 13.06 -17.74
N GLU A 164 9.12 13.16 -19.05
CA GLU A 164 9.00 14.44 -19.72
C GLU A 164 7.68 15.12 -19.32
N LYS A 165 7.76 16.38 -18.85
CA LYS A 165 6.58 17.15 -18.45
C LYS A 165 6.03 17.93 -19.64
N ILE A 166 4.76 17.74 -19.92
CA ILE A 166 3.98 18.54 -20.88
C ILE A 166 3.11 19.50 -20.06
N ILE A 167 3.40 20.80 -20.17
CA ILE A 167 2.71 21.86 -19.40
C ILE A 167 1.79 22.62 -20.34
N TYR A 168 0.53 22.82 -19.96
CA TYR A 168 -0.47 23.58 -20.71
C TYR A 168 -1.11 24.68 -19.88
#